data_655d1dee594ad882ca4ed871ad803505
#
_entry.id   655d1dee594ad882ca4ed871ad803505
#
_cell.length_a   1.000
_cell.length_b   1.000
_cell.length_c   1.000
_cell.angle_alpha   90.00
_cell.angle_beta   90.00
_cell.angle_gamma   90.00
#
_symmetry.space_group_name_H-M   'P 1'
#
loop_
_entity.id
_entity.type
_entity.pdbx_description
1 polymer ?
#
loop_
_entity_poly.entity_id
_entity_poly.type
_entity_poly.pdbx_seq_one_letter_code
_entity_poly.pdbx_strand_id
1 'polypeptide(L)'
;MYRIVFLVAAVAFPLGSIAASHTSAQSERELRGECSNGVIGVRECLQGKQEASEVELRRAEEKVRNAFAKWDEDSQFIRLATTRLAASKKAFVKYREAQCAFASSLGGGAIGNALEMRRLACVAELNNRRAAQLRDAVSDLPLK
;
A
#
# COMPACT_ATOMS: atom_id res chain seq x y z
N MET A 1 70.31 9.11 13.58
CA MET A 1 68.95 8.97 14.16
C MET A 1 67.92 9.44 13.16
N TYR A 2 67.35 8.56 12.35
CA TYR A 2 66.33 8.86 11.35
C TYR A 2 64.93 8.59 11.98
N ARG A 3 64.09 9.62 12.16
CA ARG A 3 62.69 9.49 12.56
C ARG A 3 61.84 9.29 11.30
N ILE A 4 61.28 8.11 11.15
CA ILE A 4 60.30 7.80 10.11
C ILE A 4 58.92 8.26 10.62
N VAL A 5 58.34 9.25 9.96
CA VAL A 5 56.98 9.70 10.21
C VAL A 5 56.05 8.92 9.30
N PHE A 6 55.21 8.05 9.86
CA PHE A 6 54.12 7.37 9.14
C PHE A 6 52.90 8.29 9.01
N LEU A 7 52.65 8.74 7.80
CA LEU A 7 51.41 9.43 7.44
C LEU A 7 50.31 8.38 7.22
N VAL A 8 49.36 8.33 8.14
CA VAL A 8 48.15 7.50 7.97
C VAL A 8 47.15 8.32 7.15
N ALA A 9 46.94 7.96 5.90
CA ALA A 9 45.88 8.54 5.07
C ALA A 9 44.53 7.88 5.45
N ALA A 10 43.64 8.65 6.10
CA ALA A 10 42.27 8.21 6.37
C ALA A 10 41.45 8.33 5.07
N VAL A 11 41.09 7.19 4.50
CA VAL A 11 40.15 7.10 3.38
C VAL A 11 38.74 7.18 3.93
N ALA A 12 38.08 8.33 3.81
CA ALA A 12 36.67 8.49 4.13
C ALA A 12 35.82 7.90 2.98
N PHE A 13 35.19 6.74 3.20
CA PHE A 13 34.16 6.22 2.31
C PHE A 13 32.86 6.97 2.54
N PRO A 14 32.23 7.59 1.53
CA PRO A 14 30.89 8.12 1.67
C PRO A 14 29.92 6.92 1.77
N LEU A 15 29.29 6.74 2.91
CA LEU A 15 28.14 5.86 3.09
C LEU A 15 26.97 6.46 2.28
N GLY A 16 26.85 6.06 1.04
CA GLY A 16 25.67 6.34 0.22
C GLY A 16 24.46 5.65 0.83
N SER A 17 23.65 6.38 1.59
CA SER A 17 22.35 5.91 2.03
C SER A 17 21.46 5.73 0.81
N ILE A 18 21.30 4.50 0.34
CA ILE A 18 20.26 4.13 -0.61
C ILE A 18 18.93 4.20 0.17
N ALA A 19 18.31 5.36 0.16
CA ALA A 19 16.93 5.50 0.61
C ALA A 19 16.07 4.70 -0.36
N ALA A 20 15.65 3.50 0.05
CA ALA A 20 14.61 2.76 -0.65
C ALA A 20 13.35 3.64 -0.61
N SER A 21 13.01 4.24 -1.76
CA SER A 21 11.77 5.01 -1.92
C SER A 21 10.60 4.02 -1.84
N HIS A 22 10.15 3.71 -0.62
CA HIS A 22 8.83 3.13 -0.42
C HIS A 22 7.84 4.19 -0.87
N THR A 23 7.31 4.04 -2.07
CA THR A 23 6.18 4.83 -2.55
C THR A 23 5.01 4.49 -1.63
N SER A 24 4.84 5.27 -0.55
CA SER A 24 3.71 5.08 0.34
C SER A 24 2.43 5.37 -0.43
N ALA A 25 1.40 4.55 -0.24
CA ALA A 25 0.11 4.80 -0.86
C ALA A 25 -0.40 6.19 -0.45
N GLN A 26 -0.92 6.95 -1.40
CA GLN A 26 -1.48 8.28 -1.16
C GLN A 26 -2.56 8.23 -0.08
N SER A 27 -2.55 9.20 0.83
CA SER A 27 -3.58 9.34 1.85
C SER A 27 -4.91 9.86 1.26
N GLU A 28 -6.01 9.67 1.99
CA GLU A 28 -7.32 10.24 1.64
C GLU A 28 -7.24 11.74 1.34
N ARG A 29 -6.48 12.49 2.16
CA ARG A 29 -6.30 13.93 1.99
C ARG A 29 -5.57 14.26 0.68
N GLU A 30 -4.50 13.54 0.36
CA GLU A 30 -3.73 13.75 -0.88
C GLU A 30 -4.56 13.44 -2.11
N LEU A 31 -5.33 12.34 -2.10
CA LEU A 31 -6.24 11.97 -3.18
C LEU A 31 -7.30 13.05 -3.42
N ARG A 32 -7.92 13.57 -2.36
CA ARG A 32 -8.88 14.66 -2.49
C ARG A 32 -8.24 15.95 -2.96
N GLY A 33 -7.04 16.27 -2.51
CA GLY A 33 -6.29 17.44 -2.96
C GLY A 33 -5.95 17.36 -4.44
N GLU A 34 -5.44 16.21 -4.90
CA GLU A 34 -5.14 15.97 -6.31
C GLU A 34 -6.38 16.15 -7.18
N CYS A 35 -7.51 15.54 -6.82
CA CYS A 35 -8.75 15.66 -7.57
C CYS A 35 -9.35 17.06 -7.56
N SER A 36 -9.11 17.85 -6.53
CA SER A 36 -9.59 19.23 -6.45
C SER A 36 -8.88 20.18 -7.41
N ASN A 37 -7.67 19.82 -7.83
CA ASN A 37 -6.86 20.63 -8.76
C ASN A 37 -6.99 20.14 -10.23
N GLY A 38 -7.79 19.11 -10.49
CA GLY A 38 -7.99 18.55 -11.82
C GLY A 38 -9.01 19.29 -12.66
N VAL A 39 -9.01 19.00 -13.96
CA VAL A 39 -9.99 19.57 -14.95
C VAL A 39 -11.31 18.79 -14.99
N ILE A 40 -11.34 17.58 -14.46
CA ILE A 40 -12.57 16.78 -14.32
C ILE A 40 -13.18 17.03 -12.94
N GLY A 41 -14.47 16.74 -12.78
CA GLY A 41 -15.16 16.90 -11.50
C GLY A 41 -14.49 16.08 -10.37
N VAL A 42 -14.42 16.65 -9.16
CA VAL A 42 -13.76 16.03 -8.00
C VAL A 42 -14.33 14.64 -7.71
N ARG A 43 -15.65 14.50 -7.79
CA ARG A 43 -16.33 13.21 -7.54
C ARG A 43 -15.95 12.18 -8.59
N GLU A 44 -15.98 12.51 -9.85
CA GLU A 44 -15.62 11.63 -10.97
C GLU A 44 -14.15 11.21 -10.89
N CYS A 45 -13.26 12.15 -10.55
CA CYS A 45 -11.85 11.86 -10.31
C CYS A 45 -11.68 10.83 -9.17
N LEU A 46 -12.32 11.05 -8.02
CA LEU A 46 -12.23 10.15 -6.88
C LEU A 46 -12.87 8.78 -7.15
N GLN A 47 -13.93 8.74 -7.93
CA GLN A 47 -14.53 7.47 -8.38
C GLN A 47 -13.54 6.69 -9.23
N GLY A 48 -12.86 7.33 -10.18
CA GLY A 48 -11.81 6.69 -10.98
C GLY A 48 -10.64 6.19 -10.13
N LYS A 49 -10.23 6.96 -9.09
CA LYS A 49 -9.21 6.51 -8.13
C LYS A 49 -9.66 5.28 -7.34
N GLN A 50 -10.91 5.25 -6.90
CA GLN A 50 -11.48 4.08 -6.21
C GLN A 50 -11.49 2.84 -7.12
N GLU A 51 -12.01 2.96 -8.33
CA GLU A 51 -12.06 1.87 -9.30
C GLU A 51 -10.66 1.32 -9.63
N ALA A 52 -9.69 2.22 -9.86
CA ALA A 52 -8.30 1.83 -10.07
C ALA A 52 -7.71 1.08 -8.86
N SER A 53 -8.00 1.53 -7.64
CA SER A 53 -7.55 0.90 -6.41
C SER A 53 -8.13 -0.51 -6.21
N GLU A 54 -9.36 -0.75 -6.65
CA GLU A 54 -9.98 -2.08 -6.63
C GLU A 54 -9.29 -3.04 -7.60
N VAL A 55 -8.90 -2.55 -8.78
CA VAL A 55 -8.11 -3.33 -9.74
C VAL A 55 -6.75 -3.69 -9.13
N GLU A 56 -6.06 -2.73 -8.52
CA GLU A 56 -4.76 -2.97 -7.89
C GLU A 56 -4.85 -3.97 -6.73
N LEU A 57 -5.89 -3.89 -5.91
CA LEU A 57 -6.11 -4.86 -4.84
C LEU A 57 -6.33 -6.27 -5.37
N ARG A 58 -7.16 -6.42 -6.41
CA ARG A 58 -7.37 -7.73 -7.06
C ARG A 58 -6.08 -8.31 -7.63
N ARG A 59 -5.26 -7.48 -8.31
CA ARG A 59 -3.94 -7.89 -8.84
C ARG A 59 -2.98 -8.33 -7.73
N ALA A 60 -2.97 -7.62 -6.61
CA ALA A 60 -2.14 -7.99 -5.47
C ALA A 60 -2.59 -9.32 -4.83
N GLU A 61 -3.89 -9.53 -4.68
CA GLU A 61 -4.44 -10.80 -4.20
C GLU A 61 -4.10 -11.97 -5.14
N GLU A 62 -4.13 -11.74 -6.45
CA GLU A 62 -3.74 -12.74 -7.45
C GLU A 62 -2.24 -13.03 -7.38
N LYS A 63 -1.40 -12.00 -7.23
CA LYS A 63 0.04 -12.19 -7.02
C LYS A 63 0.34 -13.08 -5.82
N VAL A 64 -0.36 -12.88 -4.70
CA VAL A 64 -0.20 -13.74 -3.50
C VAL A 64 -0.58 -15.18 -3.80
N ARG A 65 -1.72 -15.41 -4.46
CA ARG A 65 -2.13 -16.78 -4.84
C ARG A 65 -1.12 -17.46 -5.74
N ASN A 66 -0.59 -16.71 -6.72
CA ASN A 66 0.44 -17.22 -7.63
C ASN A 66 1.76 -17.50 -6.92
N ALA A 67 2.13 -16.68 -5.92
CA ALA A 67 3.31 -16.93 -5.09
C ALA A 67 3.13 -18.20 -4.26
N PHE A 68 1.97 -18.41 -3.64
CA PHE A 68 1.68 -19.65 -2.88
C PHE A 68 1.71 -20.90 -3.75
N ALA A 69 1.27 -20.82 -5.01
CA ALA A 69 1.32 -21.94 -5.95
C ALA A 69 2.75 -22.35 -6.32
N LYS A 70 3.70 -21.42 -6.19
CA LYS A 70 5.13 -21.62 -6.51
C LYS A 70 6.02 -21.69 -5.25
N TRP A 71 5.46 -21.51 -4.08
CA TRP A 71 6.20 -21.49 -2.84
C TRP A 71 6.84 -22.86 -2.57
N ASP A 72 8.15 -22.86 -2.30
CA ASP A 72 8.91 -24.08 -2.00
C ASP A 72 8.73 -24.49 -0.53
N GLU A 73 7.52 -24.96 -0.22
CA GLU A 73 7.11 -25.32 1.13
C GLU A 73 6.15 -26.52 1.11
N ASP A 74 5.99 -27.16 2.26
CA ASP A 74 5.04 -28.25 2.43
C ASP A 74 3.59 -27.81 2.23
N SER A 75 2.80 -28.66 1.58
CA SER A 75 1.41 -28.38 1.23
C SER A 75 0.52 -27.99 2.41
N GLN A 76 0.82 -28.46 3.63
CA GLN A 76 0.09 -28.11 4.85
C GLN A 76 0.25 -26.61 5.18
N PHE A 77 1.46 -26.05 5.02
CA PHE A 77 1.72 -24.63 5.28
C PHE A 77 1.13 -23.76 4.19
N ILE A 78 1.18 -24.20 2.93
CA ILE A 78 0.51 -23.52 1.80
C ILE A 78 -1.00 -23.45 2.04
N ARG A 79 -1.65 -24.54 2.47
CA ARG A 79 -3.08 -24.54 2.81
C ARG A 79 -3.40 -23.61 3.98
N LEU A 80 -2.56 -23.62 5.03
CA LEU A 80 -2.72 -22.72 6.16
C LEU A 80 -2.64 -21.26 5.74
N ALA A 81 -1.62 -20.88 4.96
CA ALA A 81 -1.44 -19.52 4.44
C ALA A 81 -2.64 -19.09 3.58
N THR A 82 -3.14 -19.96 2.70
CA THR A 82 -4.32 -19.71 1.88
C THR A 82 -5.56 -19.44 2.73
N THR A 83 -5.79 -20.27 3.76
CA THR A 83 -6.91 -20.09 4.70
C THR A 83 -6.80 -18.77 5.46
N ARG A 84 -5.60 -18.41 5.92
CA ARG A 84 -5.34 -17.15 6.62
C ARG A 84 -5.51 -15.94 5.71
N LEU A 85 -5.10 -16.03 4.44
CA LEU A 85 -5.35 -14.98 3.44
C LEU A 85 -6.85 -14.73 3.25
N ALA A 86 -7.65 -15.79 3.12
CA ALA A 86 -9.10 -15.66 2.97
C ALA A 86 -9.76 -15.00 4.20
N ALA A 87 -9.35 -15.40 5.41
CA ALA A 87 -9.83 -14.78 6.65
C ALA A 87 -9.42 -13.30 6.74
N SER A 88 -8.17 -12.98 6.39
CA SER A 88 -7.64 -11.62 6.36
C SER A 88 -8.38 -10.74 5.34
N LYS A 89 -8.71 -11.27 4.16
CA LYS A 89 -9.54 -10.57 3.17
C LYS A 89 -10.91 -10.20 3.74
N LYS A 90 -11.59 -11.15 4.38
CA LYS A 90 -12.91 -10.92 5.01
C LYS A 90 -12.84 -9.85 6.10
N ALA A 91 -11.81 -9.89 6.94
CA ALA A 91 -11.59 -8.91 7.99
C ALA A 91 -11.29 -7.51 7.41
N PHE A 92 -10.47 -7.44 6.36
CA PHE A 92 -10.14 -6.19 5.68
C PHE A 92 -11.39 -5.51 5.10
N VAL A 93 -12.28 -6.24 4.43
CA VAL A 93 -13.52 -5.66 3.89
C VAL A 93 -14.34 -4.99 4.99
N LYS A 94 -14.54 -5.68 6.12
CA LYS A 94 -15.27 -5.12 7.26
C LYS A 94 -14.58 -3.88 7.85
N TYR A 95 -13.27 -3.94 8.01
CA TYR A 95 -12.48 -2.80 8.48
C TYR A 95 -12.62 -1.61 7.54
N ARG A 96 -12.46 -1.81 6.23
CA ARG A 96 -12.57 -0.75 5.22
C ARG A 96 -13.95 -0.10 5.25
N GLU A 97 -15.02 -0.88 5.32
CA GLU A 97 -16.39 -0.37 5.42
C GLU A 97 -16.57 0.51 6.66
N ALA A 98 -16.18 0.04 7.83
CA ALA A 98 -16.32 0.78 9.09
C ALA A 98 -15.45 2.04 9.09
N GLN A 99 -14.20 1.93 8.65
CA GLN A 99 -13.26 3.05 8.61
C GLN A 99 -13.71 4.15 7.63
N CYS A 100 -14.23 3.75 6.46
CA CYS A 100 -14.67 4.74 5.48
C CYS A 100 -16.04 5.32 5.80
N ALA A 101 -16.89 4.63 6.55
CA ALA A 101 -18.08 5.21 7.16
C ALA A 101 -17.71 6.30 8.20
N PHE A 102 -16.71 6.02 9.04
CA PHE A 102 -16.17 7.01 9.96
C PHE A 102 -15.57 8.22 9.22
N ALA A 103 -14.71 8.01 8.21
CA ALA A 103 -14.11 9.08 7.42
C ALA A 103 -15.20 9.95 6.75
N SER A 104 -16.25 9.33 6.22
CA SER A 104 -17.40 10.01 5.65
C SER A 104 -18.10 10.91 6.68
N SER A 105 -18.30 10.41 7.92
CA SER A 105 -18.99 11.16 8.99
C SER A 105 -18.26 12.46 9.37
N LEU A 106 -16.97 12.55 9.14
CA LEU A 106 -16.17 13.77 9.37
C LEU A 106 -16.51 14.93 8.40
N GLY A 107 -17.37 14.69 7.42
CA GLY A 107 -17.98 15.72 6.60
C GLY A 107 -19.05 16.52 7.36
N GLY A 108 -19.51 16.03 8.52
CA GLY A 108 -20.50 16.71 9.37
C GLY A 108 -21.80 16.98 8.62
N GLY A 109 -22.32 18.20 8.75
CA GLY A 109 -23.52 18.67 8.08
C GLY A 109 -23.31 19.16 6.65
N ALA A 110 -22.22 18.80 6.00
CA ALA A 110 -21.95 19.18 4.62
C ALA A 110 -23.06 18.70 3.67
N ILE A 111 -23.45 19.58 2.74
CA ILE A 111 -24.48 19.30 1.76
C ILE A 111 -23.84 18.78 0.47
N GLY A 112 -24.56 17.90 -0.24
CA GLY A 112 -24.14 17.39 -1.55
C GLY A 112 -23.17 16.22 -1.47
N ASN A 113 -22.15 16.22 -2.33
CA ASN A 113 -21.27 15.04 -2.52
C ASN A 113 -20.10 14.95 -1.52
N ALA A 114 -19.97 15.87 -0.56
CA ALA A 114 -18.78 15.93 0.32
C ALA A 114 -18.56 14.63 1.12
N LEU A 115 -19.63 14.02 1.64
CA LEU A 115 -19.56 12.76 2.37
C LEU A 115 -19.11 11.61 1.46
N GLU A 116 -19.65 11.55 0.26
CA GLU A 116 -19.29 10.54 -0.74
C GLU A 116 -17.84 10.71 -1.22
N MET A 117 -17.38 11.93 -1.47
CA MET A 117 -16.00 12.19 -1.86
C MET A 117 -15.00 11.71 -0.78
N ARG A 118 -15.33 11.90 0.50
CA ARG A 118 -14.52 11.35 1.60
C ARG A 118 -14.51 9.82 1.60
N ARG A 119 -15.67 9.21 1.38
CA ARG A 119 -15.80 7.76 1.31
C ARG A 119 -14.97 7.18 0.15
N LEU A 120 -15.10 7.75 -1.06
CA LEU A 120 -14.36 7.31 -2.25
C LEU A 120 -12.84 7.39 -2.04
N ALA A 121 -12.35 8.51 -1.52
CA ALA A 121 -10.93 8.70 -1.24
C ALA A 121 -10.41 7.72 -0.17
N CYS A 122 -11.18 7.48 0.90
CA CYS A 122 -10.84 6.52 1.95
C CYS A 122 -10.76 5.09 1.40
N VAL A 123 -11.71 4.67 0.57
CA VAL A 123 -11.69 3.33 -0.05
C VAL A 123 -10.46 3.16 -0.94
N ALA A 124 -10.14 4.19 -1.75
CA ALA A 124 -8.96 4.17 -2.62
C ALA A 124 -7.65 4.06 -1.80
N GLU A 125 -7.50 4.85 -0.75
CA GLU A 125 -6.34 4.78 0.15
C GLU A 125 -6.17 3.39 0.75
N LEU A 126 -7.23 2.84 1.37
CA LEU A 126 -7.14 1.56 2.07
C LEU A 126 -6.89 0.40 1.12
N ASN A 127 -7.51 0.40 -0.06
CA ASN A 127 -7.24 -0.60 -1.09
C ASN A 127 -5.77 -0.58 -1.55
N ASN A 128 -5.23 0.61 -1.83
CA ASN A 128 -3.84 0.77 -2.26
C ASN A 128 -2.85 0.33 -1.18
N ARG A 129 -3.09 0.71 0.08
CA ARG A 129 -2.28 0.24 1.22
C ARG A 129 -2.32 -1.27 1.36
N ARG A 130 -3.51 -1.87 1.27
CA ARG A 130 -3.67 -3.33 1.35
C ARG A 130 -2.97 -4.03 0.19
N ALA A 131 -3.08 -3.50 -1.02
CA ALA A 131 -2.39 -4.04 -2.18
C ALA A 131 -0.86 -4.02 -2.02
N ALA A 132 -0.32 -2.93 -1.48
CA ALA A 132 1.10 -2.81 -1.17
C ALA A 132 1.54 -3.85 -0.11
N GLN A 133 0.81 -3.96 1.01
CA GLN A 133 1.08 -4.96 2.06
C GLN A 133 1.06 -6.40 1.54
N LEU A 134 0.11 -6.72 0.66
CA LEU A 134 0.00 -8.05 0.08
C LEU A 134 1.19 -8.38 -0.83
N ARG A 135 1.65 -7.41 -1.63
CA ARG A 135 2.82 -7.58 -2.49
C ARG A 135 4.10 -7.74 -1.70
N ASP A 136 4.25 -6.95 -0.63
CA ASP A 136 5.39 -6.98 0.27
C ASP A 136 5.48 -8.33 1.00
N ALA A 137 4.37 -8.80 1.55
CA ALA A 137 4.29 -10.05 2.31
C ALA A 137 4.75 -11.30 1.55
N VAL A 138 4.80 -11.27 0.22
CA VAL A 138 5.24 -12.42 -0.61
C VAL A 138 6.50 -12.13 -1.41
N SER A 139 7.14 -10.99 -1.16
CA SER A 139 8.29 -10.52 -1.96
C SER A 139 9.53 -11.38 -1.81
N ASP A 140 9.69 -12.00 -0.65
CA ASP A 140 10.85 -12.78 -0.24
C ASP A 140 10.55 -14.28 -0.06
N LEU A 141 9.37 -14.75 -0.47
CA LEU A 141 9.06 -16.17 -0.43
C LEU A 141 10.01 -16.98 -1.33
N PRO A 142 10.61 -18.08 -0.83
CA PRO A 142 11.40 -18.98 -1.66
C PRO A 142 10.48 -19.67 -2.66
N LEU A 143 10.72 -19.45 -3.96
CA LEU A 143 9.94 -20.04 -5.03
C LEU A 143 10.69 -21.22 -5.67
N LYS A 144 9.92 -22.26 -6.10
CA LYS A 144 10.41 -23.39 -6.90
C LYS A 144 10.83 -22.94 -8.27
#